data_8928eb0749d4b671d1ae9ce013d9c55e
#
_entry.id   8928eb0749d4b671d1ae9ce013d9c55e
#
_cell.length_a   1.000
_cell.length_b   1.000
_cell.length_c   1.000
_cell.angle_alpha   90.00
_cell.angle_beta   90.00
_cell.angle_gamma   90.00
#
_symmetry.space_group_name_H-M   'P 1'
#
loop_
_entity.id
_entity.type
_entity.pdbx_description
1 polymer ?
#
loop_
_entity_poly.entity_id
_entity_poly.type
_entity_poly.pdbx_seq_one_letter_code
_entity_poly.pdbx_strand_id
1 'polypeptide(L)'
;MIEQLSNLRKSLLLIAAFLLASLHMTATNRDSLALTPPMGFMTWNKYKEDINEQLIRQIADKMATDGYAEAGYKYIFIDDAWQGGRDQRNNIIPDPKKFPSGMKALADYVHSKGLLLGIYSDAAQLTCAGYTASYGFEEQDAKTFAEWGIDYLKYDYCHAPSDSAVAHKRYKKMADALQNSGRKIALGVCEWGQLNPEMWARQAGGSLWRVSFDVRDMWKDIVKQGGMGIIDIINITEPLYKYAGPGHWLDMDMLVVGLDGKGGPSSDLGGVGCTYTEYQTQMSMWCMFASPLAVSHDILNENAETRRILLNKEIIAINQDALGEAAHRVDFPGACRVYLRNLSGNRQAIAIMNPSDTPQRVQLPLSILGNAKEYNFRDVWEHKTSRQRKVWQATLQPHETKVFTVTTR
;
A
#
# COMPACT_ATOMS: atom_id res chain seq x y z
N MET A 1 -10.94 -61.72 7.51
CA MET A 1 -11.50 -60.61 8.30
C MET A 1 -10.43 -59.58 8.72
N ILE A 2 -9.28 -59.99 9.25
CA ILE A 2 -8.19 -59.05 9.69
C ILE A 2 -7.51 -58.36 8.51
N GLU A 3 -7.31 -59.05 7.39
CA GLU A 3 -6.70 -58.47 6.16
C GLU A 3 -7.61 -57.45 5.44
N GLN A 4 -8.91 -57.68 5.44
CA GLN A 4 -9.90 -56.73 4.88
C GLN A 4 -9.98 -55.44 5.69
N LEU A 5 -9.86 -55.52 7.02
CA LEU A 5 -9.83 -54.34 7.90
C LEU A 5 -8.53 -53.54 7.76
N SER A 6 -7.40 -54.23 7.50
CA SER A 6 -6.11 -53.56 7.20
C SER A 6 -6.14 -52.78 5.89
N ASN A 7 -6.73 -53.35 4.83
CA ASN A 7 -6.84 -52.70 3.53
C ASN A 7 -7.83 -51.54 3.55
N LEU A 8 -8.93 -51.65 4.32
CA LEU A 8 -9.88 -50.52 4.49
C LEU A 8 -9.25 -49.35 5.24
N ARG A 9 -8.42 -49.61 6.29
CA ARG A 9 -7.66 -48.55 6.99
C ARG A 9 -6.62 -47.88 6.12
N LYS A 10 -5.92 -48.62 5.27
CA LYS A 10 -4.95 -48.04 4.30
C LYS A 10 -5.64 -47.17 3.26
N SER A 11 -6.80 -47.59 2.74
CA SER A 11 -7.59 -46.82 1.79
C SER A 11 -8.15 -45.52 2.42
N LEU A 12 -8.64 -45.58 3.67
CA LEU A 12 -9.12 -44.41 4.39
C LEU A 12 -8.00 -43.41 4.71
N LEU A 13 -6.78 -43.90 5.04
CA LEU A 13 -5.60 -43.04 5.26
C LEU A 13 -5.12 -42.35 3.96
N LEU A 14 -5.18 -43.06 2.82
CA LEU A 14 -4.86 -42.51 1.51
C LEU A 14 -5.88 -41.46 1.07
N ILE A 15 -7.18 -41.67 1.30
CA ILE A 15 -8.24 -40.69 1.00
C ILE A 15 -8.11 -39.45 1.89
N ALA A 16 -7.81 -39.61 3.19
CA ALA A 16 -7.58 -38.50 4.10
C ALA A 16 -6.32 -37.71 3.74
N ALA A 17 -5.24 -38.36 3.31
CA ALA A 17 -4.03 -37.70 2.83
C ALA A 17 -4.26 -36.96 1.50
N PHE A 18 -5.09 -37.49 0.60
CA PHE A 18 -5.47 -36.85 -0.65
C PHE A 18 -6.39 -35.61 -0.42
N LEU A 19 -7.32 -35.72 0.54
CA LEU A 19 -8.19 -34.59 0.95
C LEU A 19 -7.39 -33.49 1.67
N LEU A 20 -6.40 -33.83 2.50
CA LEU A 20 -5.49 -32.88 3.12
C LEU A 20 -4.55 -32.23 2.09
N ALA A 21 -4.06 -33.00 1.13
CA ALA A 21 -3.25 -32.45 0.03
C ALA A 21 -4.06 -31.51 -0.89
N SER A 22 -5.33 -31.83 -1.17
CA SER A 22 -6.21 -30.97 -1.98
C SER A 22 -6.62 -29.69 -1.24
N LEU A 23 -6.77 -29.74 0.09
CA LEU A 23 -6.99 -28.52 0.92
C LEU A 23 -5.76 -27.61 0.97
N HIS A 24 -4.54 -28.15 0.85
CA HIS A 24 -3.31 -27.35 0.76
C HIS A 24 -3.03 -26.79 -0.63
N MET A 25 -3.57 -27.38 -1.70
CA MET A 25 -3.33 -26.94 -3.08
C MET A 25 -4.18 -25.73 -3.50
N THR A 26 -5.26 -25.40 -2.80
CA THR A 26 -6.10 -24.23 -3.14
C THR A 26 -5.67 -22.94 -2.44
N ALA A 27 -4.83 -22.99 -1.41
CA ALA A 27 -4.32 -21.81 -0.68
C ALA A 27 -3.08 -21.16 -1.34
N THR A 28 -2.38 -21.84 -2.25
CA THR A 28 -0.98 -21.54 -2.58
C THR A 28 -0.71 -20.53 -3.67
N ASN A 29 -1.70 -20.02 -4.40
CA ASN A 29 -1.41 -19.13 -5.53
C ASN A 29 -1.58 -17.62 -5.21
N ARG A 30 -2.40 -17.27 -4.22
CA ARG A 30 -2.61 -15.88 -3.78
C ARG A 30 -1.58 -15.44 -2.72
N ASP A 31 -1.16 -16.34 -1.84
CA ASP A 31 -0.21 -16.05 -0.75
C ASP A 31 1.21 -15.68 -1.24
N SER A 32 1.48 -15.76 -2.55
CA SER A 32 2.74 -15.34 -3.17
C SER A 32 2.71 -13.91 -3.76
N LEU A 33 1.57 -13.23 -3.70
CA LEU A 33 1.43 -11.85 -4.17
C LEU A 33 1.66 -10.86 -3.04
N ALA A 34 2.34 -9.75 -3.32
CA ALA A 34 2.57 -8.67 -2.37
C ALA A 34 3.09 -9.18 -1.01
N LEU A 35 4.11 -10.05 -1.00
CA LEU A 35 4.73 -10.58 0.24
C LEU A 35 5.34 -9.47 1.10
N THR A 36 5.75 -8.37 0.50
CA THR A 36 6.03 -7.09 1.14
C THR A 36 5.07 -6.04 0.61
N PRO A 37 4.86 -4.91 1.33
CA PRO A 37 3.98 -3.85 0.85
C PRO A 37 4.40 -3.37 -0.54
N PRO A 38 3.49 -3.29 -1.53
CA PRO A 38 3.81 -2.76 -2.85
C PRO A 38 4.36 -1.34 -2.79
N MET A 39 5.38 -1.05 -3.60
CA MET A 39 5.97 0.27 -3.73
C MET A 39 5.96 0.70 -5.19
N GLY A 40 5.51 1.93 -5.45
CA GLY A 40 5.44 2.43 -6.82
C GLY A 40 5.03 3.89 -6.93
N PHE A 41 4.77 4.30 -8.15
CA PHE A 41 4.23 5.61 -8.51
C PHE A 41 2.76 5.49 -8.89
N MET A 42 1.90 6.35 -8.35
CA MET A 42 0.47 6.40 -8.69
C MET A 42 0.11 7.76 -9.29
N THR A 43 -0.64 7.74 -10.39
CA THR A 43 -0.81 8.94 -11.23
C THR A 43 -1.79 9.96 -10.67
N TRP A 44 -2.74 9.56 -9.79
CA TRP A 44 -3.93 10.36 -9.51
C TRP A 44 -3.65 11.73 -8.89
N ASN A 45 -2.93 11.80 -7.77
CA ASN A 45 -2.80 13.08 -7.03
C ASN A 45 -2.15 14.19 -7.84
N LYS A 46 -1.18 13.85 -8.69
CA LYS A 46 -0.49 14.85 -9.53
C LYS A 46 -1.22 15.08 -10.84
N TYR A 47 -1.63 14.03 -11.53
CA TYR A 47 -2.05 14.14 -12.93
C TYR A 47 -3.55 13.97 -13.14
N LYS A 48 -4.28 13.33 -12.21
CA LYS A 48 -5.70 13.02 -12.35
C LYS A 48 -6.01 12.44 -13.72
N GLU A 49 -6.91 13.07 -14.47
CA GLU A 49 -7.30 12.65 -15.81
C GLU A 49 -6.30 13.04 -16.91
N ASP A 50 -5.32 13.90 -16.61
CA ASP A 50 -4.31 14.35 -17.57
C ASP A 50 -3.15 13.35 -17.67
N ILE A 51 -3.48 12.16 -18.11
CA ILE A 51 -2.56 11.04 -18.31
C ILE A 51 -2.54 10.59 -19.76
N ASN A 52 -1.38 10.13 -20.22
CA ASN A 52 -1.21 9.54 -21.54
C ASN A 52 -0.02 8.58 -21.57
N GLU A 53 0.10 7.83 -22.65
CA GLU A 53 1.17 6.85 -22.85
C GLU A 53 2.57 7.45 -22.73
N GLN A 54 2.79 8.65 -23.30
CA GLN A 54 4.10 9.30 -23.24
C GLN A 54 4.50 9.64 -21.81
N LEU A 55 3.58 10.19 -21.01
CA LEU A 55 3.81 10.48 -19.60
C LEU A 55 4.21 9.22 -18.82
N ILE A 56 3.48 8.11 -19.02
CA ILE A 56 3.79 6.85 -18.32
C ILE A 56 5.16 6.32 -18.70
N ARG A 57 5.56 6.41 -19.98
CA ARG A 57 6.90 6.05 -20.44
C ARG A 57 7.99 6.90 -19.80
N GLN A 58 7.79 8.23 -19.71
CA GLN A 58 8.72 9.14 -19.04
C GLN A 58 8.87 8.82 -17.55
N ILE A 59 7.75 8.52 -16.86
CA ILE A 59 7.78 8.08 -15.46
C ILE A 59 8.54 6.76 -15.31
N ALA A 60 8.33 5.80 -16.21
CA ALA A 60 9.06 4.53 -16.21
C ALA A 60 10.56 4.72 -16.38
N ASP A 61 10.97 5.56 -17.33
CA ASP A 61 12.38 5.90 -17.54
C ASP A 61 12.99 6.57 -16.31
N LYS A 62 12.31 7.55 -15.75
CA LYS A 62 12.74 8.25 -14.53
C LYS A 62 12.89 7.29 -13.34
N MET A 63 11.92 6.44 -13.09
CA MET A 63 11.99 5.46 -12.01
C MET A 63 13.15 4.47 -12.19
N ALA A 64 13.41 4.04 -13.42
CA ALA A 64 14.49 3.10 -13.74
C ALA A 64 15.89 3.71 -13.57
N THR A 65 16.07 5.02 -13.83
CA THR A 65 17.38 5.66 -13.86
C THR A 65 17.73 6.46 -12.60
N ASP A 66 16.74 6.98 -11.89
CA ASP A 66 16.93 7.99 -10.83
C ASP A 66 16.84 7.43 -9.41
N GLY A 67 17.09 6.13 -9.24
CA GLY A 67 17.21 5.50 -7.93
C GLY A 67 15.90 4.97 -7.34
N TYR A 68 14.72 5.24 -7.92
CA TYR A 68 13.44 4.72 -7.42
C TYR A 68 13.38 3.19 -7.51
N ALA A 69 13.69 2.64 -8.69
CA ALA A 69 13.71 1.18 -8.89
C ALA A 69 14.74 0.48 -7.99
N GLU A 70 15.90 1.12 -7.76
CA GLU A 70 16.94 0.63 -6.82
C GLU A 70 16.46 0.68 -5.37
N ALA A 71 15.72 1.71 -4.97
CA ALA A 71 15.13 1.84 -3.64
C ALA A 71 13.96 0.87 -3.38
N GLY A 72 13.44 0.19 -4.42
CA GLY A 72 12.37 -0.80 -4.28
C GLY A 72 11.02 -0.40 -4.89
N TYR A 73 10.88 0.80 -5.44
CA TYR A 73 9.66 1.23 -6.14
C TYR A 73 9.58 0.52 -7.49
N LYS A 74 8.71 -0.49 -7.58
CA LYS A 74 8.62 -1.37 -8.74
C LYS A 74 7.38 -1.16 -9.59
N TYR A 75 6.32 -0.58 -9.03
CA TYR A 75 5.06 -0.43 -9.73
C TYR A 75 4.90 0.96 -10.32
N ILE A 76 4.24 1.04 -11.49
CA ILE A 76 3.55 2.22 -11.97
C ILE A 76 2.07 1.90 -11.94
N PHE A 77 1.31 2.60 -11.11
CA PHE A 77 -0.14 2.46 -10.98
C PHE A 77 -0.82 3.55 -11.81
N ILE A 78 -1.35 3.20 -12.97
CA ILE A 78 -2.23 4.09 -13.72
C ILE A 78 -3.58 4.07 -13.01
N ASP A 79 -3.96 5.21 -12.43
CA ASP A 79 -5.24 5.38 -11.75
C ASP A 79 -6.39 5.58 -12.75
N ASP A 80 -7.52 6.16 -12.36
CA ASP A 80 -8.70 6.36 -13.20
C ASP A 80 -8.43 7.14 -14.49
N ALA A 81 -9.35 7.14 -15.42
CA ALA A 81 -9.37 7.91 -16.68
C ALA A 81 -8.46 7.38 -17.81
N TRP A 82 -8.03 6.11 -17.77
CA TRP A 82 -7.37 5.47 -18.90
C TRP A 82 -8.36 4.83 -19.90
N GLN A 83 -9.59 4.57 -19.47
CA GLN A 83 -10.59 3.80 -20.18
C GLN A 83 -11.19 4.56 -21.37
N GLY A 84 -11.27 3.91 -22.53
CA GLY A 84 -11.90 4.40 -23.77
C GLY A 84 -13.28 3.81 -24.04
N GLY A 85 -13.84 3.03 -23.12
CA GLY A 85 -15.11 2.35 -23.27
C GLY A 85 -14.95 0.85 -23.52
N ARG A 86 -15.88 0.28 -24.30
CA ARG A 86 -15.87 -1.13 -24.70
C ARG A 86 -16.00 -1.28 -26.21
N ASP A 87 -15.34 -2.29 -26.77
CA ASP A 87 -15.45 -2.63 -28.18
C ASP A 87 -16.79 -3.37 -28.50
N GLN A 88 -16.99 -3.76 -29.78
CA GLN A 88 -18.19 -4.48 -30.22
C GLN A 88 -18.33 -5.87 -29.58
N ARG A 89 -17.29 -6.42 -28.94
CA ARG A 89 -17.30 -7.68 -28.21
C ARG A 89 -17.36 -7.48 -26.69
N ASN A 90 -17.64 -6.25 -26.26
CA ASN A 90 -17.64 -5.80 -24.86
C ASN A 90 -16.27 -5.90 -24.17
N ASN A 91 -15.16 -6.03 -24.87
CA ASN A 91 -13.85 -5.92 -24.24
C ASN A 91 -13.61 -4.47 -23.82
N ILE A 92 -13.12 -4.27 -22.62
CA ILE A 92 -12.66 -2.95 -22.18
C ILE A 92 -11.46 -2.53 -23.03
N ILE A 93 -11.44 -1.28 -23.48
CA ILE A 93 -10.36 -0.72 -24.31
C ILE A 93 -9.78 0.53 -23.66
N PRO A 94 -8.48 0.82 -23.82
CA PRO A 94 -7.91 2.09 -23.43
C PRO A 94 -8.42 3.22 -24.33
N ASP A 95 -8.38 4.46 -23.83
CA ASP A 95 -8.64 5.63 -24.66
C ASP A 95 -7.60 5.72 -25.80
N PRO A 96 -8.02 5.64 -27.07
CA PRO A 96 -7.06 5.58 -28.20
C PRO A 96 -6.31 6.90 -28.42
N LYS A 97 -6.78 8.01 -27.86
CA LYS A 97 -6.06 9.30 -27.91
C LYS A 97 -4.99 9.36 -26.84
N LYS A 98 -5.28 8.86 -25.64
CA LYS A 98 -4.33 8.82 -24.53
C LYS A 98 -3.30 7.70 -24.67
N PHE A 99 -3.74 6.52 -25.14
CA PHE A 99 -2.92 5.29 -25.22
C PHE A 99 -2.97 4.68 -26.63
N PRO A 100 -2.42 5.37 -27.65
CA PRO A 100 -2.56 4.97 -29.05
C PRO A 100 -1.91 3.62 -29.38
N SER A 101 -0.86 3.20 -28.63
CA SER A 101 -0.23 1.88 -28.83
C SER A 101 -0.91 0.76 -28.06
N GLY A 102 -1.91 1.08 -27.22
CA GLY A 102 -2.62 0.15 -26.36
C GLY A 102 -1.88 -0.25 -25.09
N MET A 103 -2.62 -0.81 -24.12
CA MET A 103 -2.07 -1.14 -22.78
C MET A 103 -1.01 -2.26 -22.84
N LYS A 104 -1.14 -3.22 -23.75
CA LYS A 104 -0.11 -4.27 -23.88
C LYS A 104 1.25 -3.72 -24.25
N ALA A 105 1.33 -2.87 -25.26
CA ALA A 105 2.59 -2.25 -25.68
C ALA A 105 3.19 -1.37 -24.56
N LEU A 106 2.34 -0.70 -23.79
CA LEU A 106 2.78 0.08 -22.64
C LEU A 106 3.30 -0.82 -21.51
N ALA A 107 2.61 -1.92 -21.20
CA ALA A 107 3.06 -2.90 -20.20
C ALA A 107 4.39 -3.52 -20.60
N ASP A 108 4.55 -3.94 -21.85
CA ASP A 108 5.81 -4.48 -22.37
C ASP A 108 6.97 -3.46 -22.22
N TYR A 109 6.69 -2.17 -22.46
CA TYR A 109 7.67 -1.11 -22.24
C TYR A 109 8.06 -0.97 -20.77
N VAL A 110 7.07 -0.89 -19.87
CA VAL A 110 7.30 -0.77 -18.41
C VAL A 110 8.09 -1.99 -17.91
N HIS A 111 7.74 -3.19 -18.35
CA HIS A 111 8.46 -4.42 -18.00
C HIS A 111 9.90 -4.41 -18.52
N SER A 112 10.14 -3.84 -19.71
CA SER A 112 11.52 -3.71 -20.25
C SER A 112 12.44 -2.85 -19.39
N LYS A 113 11.87 -2.00 -18.52
CA LYS A 113 12.61 -1.19 -17.52
C LYS A 113 12.77 -1.92 -16.16
N GLY A 114 12.31 -3.17 -16.05
CA GLY A 114 12.34 -3.93 -14.79
C GLY A 114 11.27 -3.48 -13.78
N LEU A 115 10.24 -2.81 -14.26
CA LEU A 115 9.09 -2.31 -13.49
C LEU A 115 7.83 -3.13 -13.78
N LEU A 116 6.78 -2.93 -13.00
CA LEU A 116 5.50 -3.59 -13.08
C LEU A 116 4.41 -2.55 -13.36
N LEU A 117 3.35 -2.96 -14.10
CA LEU A 117 2.25 -2.07 -14.45
C LEU A 117 0.97 -2.46 -13.70
N GLY A 118 0.43 -1.51 -12.93
CA GLY A 118 -0.89 -1.59 -12.34
C GLY A 118 -1.89 -0.68 -13.06
N ILE A 119 -3.15 -1.05 -13.00
CA ILE A 119 -4.25 -0.24 -13.53
C ILE A 119 -5.39 -0.13 -12.52
N TYR A 120 -6.38 0.66 -12.88
CA TYR A 120 -7.56 0.96 -12.08
C TYR A 120 -8.84 0.49 -12.76
N SER A 121 -9.79 0.00 -11.98
CA SER A 121 -11.19 -0.17 -12.34
C SER A 121 -12.08 -0.01 -11.11
N ASP A 122 -13.39 -0.26 -11.25
CA ASP A 122 -14.36 -0.09 -10.17
C ASP A 122 -15.34 -1.27 -10.13
N ALA A 123 -15.80 -1.61 -8.93
CA ALA A 123 -16.83 -2.61 -8.66
C ALA A 123 -18.25 -2.10 -8.96
N ALA A 124 -18.37 -1.07 -9.78
CA ALA A 124 -19.61 -0.53 -10.33
C ALA A 124 -19.56 -0.50 -11.86
N GLN A 125 -20.58 0.04 -12.51
CA GLN A 125 -20.61 0.21 -13.97
C GLN A 125 -19.74 1.37 -14.45
N LEU A 126 -19.56 2.37 -13.60
CA LEU A 126 -18.73 3.54 -13.84
C LEU A 126 -17.68 3.69 -12.73
N THR A 127 -16.52 4.21 -13.10
CA THR A 127 -15.48 4.62 -12.19
C THR A 127 -15.84 5.89 -11.41
N CYS A 128 -15.04 6.28 -10.43
CA CYS A 128 -15.25 7.52 -9.68
C CYS A 128 -15.29 8.76 -10.58
N ALA A 129 -14.47 8.79 -11.62
CA ALA A 129 -14.47 9.87 -12.62
C ALA A 129 -15.47 9.68 -13.76
N GLY A 130 -16.30 8.62 -13.72
CA GLY A 130 -17.38 8.39 -14.69
C GLY A 130 -16.98 7.61 -15.94
N TYR A 131 -15.81 6.97 -15.95
CA TYR A 131 -15.37 6.11 -17.05
C TYR A 131 -15.96 4.70 -16.94
N THR A 132 -15.79 3.90 -17.98
CA THR A 132 -16.23 2.50 -18.02
C THR A 132 -15.51 1.66 -16.97
N ALA A 133 -16.27 0.92 -16.16
CA ALA A 133 -15.75 0.05 -15.13
C ALA A 133 -16.11 -1.43 -15.36
N SER A 134 -15.76 -2.32 -14.41
CA SER A 134 -15.74 -3.76 -14.64
C SER A 134 -16.96 -4.52 -14.09
N TYR A 135 -17.88 -3.88 -13.35
CA TYR A 135 -19.03 -4.59 -12.79
C TYR A 135 -19.90 -5.23 -13.85
N GLY A 136 -20.06 -6.55 -13.73
CA GLY A 136 -20.78 -7.37 -14.72
C GLY A 136 -19.89 -7.96 -15.82
N PHE A 137 -18.63 -7.54 -15.92
CA PHE A 137 -17.65 -7.98 -16.92
C PHE A 137 -16.35 -8.49 -16.28
N GLU A 138 -16.36 -8.85 -14.99
CA GLU A 138 -15.17 -9.12 -14.21
C GLU A 138 -14.27 -10.21 -14.83
N GLU A 139 -14.88 -11.29 -15.35
CA GLU A 139 -14.13 -12.41 -15.97
C GLU A 139 -13.49 -11.99 -17.31
N GLN A 140 -14.23 -11.23 -18.11
CA GLN A 140 -13.77 -10.75 -19.40
C GLN A 140 -12.64 -9.71 -19.22
N ASP A 141 -12.84 -8.77 -18.30
CA ASP A 141 -11.85 -7.71 -18.03
C ASP A 141 -10.59 -8.29 -17.39
N ALA A 142 -10.71 -9.21 -16.43
CA ALA A 142 -9.57 -9.89 -15.83
C ALA A 142 -8.71 -10.63 -16.87
N LYS A 143 -9.36 -11.29 -17.85
CA LYS A 143 -8.65 -11.93 -18.97
C LYS A 143 -7.95 -10.89 -19.84
N THR A 144 -8.61 -9.80 -20.17
CA THR A 144 -8.02 -8.68 -20.93
C THR A 144 -6.81 -8.09 -20.19
N PHE A 145 -6.92 -7.86 -18.87
CA PHE A 145 -5.81 -7.37 -18.06
C PHE A 145 -4.63 -8.34 -18.04
N ALA A 146 -4.89 -9.64 -17.96
CA ALA A 146 -3.86 -10.67 -18.05
C ALA A 146 -3.15 -10.68 -19.43
N GLU A 147 -3.92 -10.57 -20.52
CA GLU A 147 -3.40 -10.50 -21.90
C GLU A 147 -2.56 -9.23 -22.12
N TRP A 148 -2.89 -8.12 -21.48
CA TRP A 148 -2.09 -6.89 -21.51
C TRP A 148 -0.82 -6.99 -20.66
N GLY A 149 -0.72 -7.96 -19.75
CA GLY A 149 0.43 -8.10 -18.87
C GLY A 149 0.34 -7.23 -17.62
N ILE A 150 -0.86 -6.93 -17.14
CA ILE A 150 -1.07 -6.15 -15.91
C ILE A 150 -0.63 -6.97 -14.68
N ASP A 151 -0.04 -6.30 -13.69
CA ASP A 151 0.50 -6.90 -12.46
C ASP A 151 -0.29 -6.55 -11.21
N TYR A 152 -1.10 -5.49 -11.27
CA TYR A 152 -1.89 -5.00 -10.15
C TYR A 152 -3.18 -4.33 -10.64
N LEU A 153 -4.27 -4.55 -9.92
CA LEU A 153 -5.55 -3.87 -10.12
C LEU A 153 -5.95 -3.12 -8.84
N LYS A 154 -6.04 -1.79 -8.89
CA LYS A 154 -6.81 -1.01 -7.93
C LYS A 154 -8.27 -1.12 -8.32
N TYR A 155 -9.11 -1.65 -7.41
CA TYR A 155 -10.53 -1.88 -7.67
C TYR A 155 -11.34 -1.06 -6.69
N ASP A 156 -11.93 0.03 -7.19
CA ASP A 156 -12.64 1.03 -6.41
C ASP A 156 -14.10 0.64 -6.18
N TYR A 157 -14.88 1.48 -5.50
CA TYR A 157 -16.25 1.18 -5.09
C TYR A 157 -17.20 2.35 -5.26
N CYS A 158 -16.89 3.32 -6.14
CA CYS A 158 -17.74 4.46 -6.45
C CYS A 158 -19.08 3.98 -7.06
N HIS A 159 -20.16 4.68 -6.77
CA HIS A 159 -21.50 4.35 -7.31
C HIS A 159 -22.01 2.94 -6.98
N ALA A 160 -21.38 2.23 -6.04
CA ALA A 160 -21.80 0.90 -5.60
C ALA A 160 -22.64 0.98 -4.30
N PRO A 161 -23.45 -0.06 -3.98
CA PRO A 161 -24.25 -0.06 -2.76
C PRO A 161 -23.39 -0.03 -1.50
N SER A 162 -23.74 0.83 -0.52
CA SER A 162 -23.09 0.89 0.80
C SER A 162 -23.55 -0.28 1.68
N ASP A 163 -23.09 -1.50 1.31
CA ASP A 163 -23.39 -2.76 1.98
C ASP A 163 -22.17 -3.67 1.97
N SER A 164 -21.70 -4.09 3.15
CA SER A 164 -20.48 -4.88 3.32
C SER A 164 -20.58 -6.27 2.66
N ALA A 165 -21.75 -6.93 2.68
CA ALA A 165 -21.91 -8.23 2.05
C ALA A 165 -21.90 -8.11 0.52
N VAL A 166 -22.48 -7.03 -0.02
CA VAL A 166 -22.42 -6.72 -1.46
C VAL A 166 -20.99 -6.41 -1.88
N ALA A 167 -20.29 -5.59 -1.12
CA ALA A 167 -18.89 -5.26 -1.36
C ALA A 167 -18.03 -6.53 -1.38
N HIS A 168 -18.09 -7.34 -0.32
CA HIS A 168 -17.37 -8.62 -0.24
C HIS A 168 -17.63 -9.49 -1.49
N LYS A 169 -18.90 -9.64 -1.91
CA LYS A 169 -19.27 -10.44 -3.07
C LYS A 169 -18.66 -9.90 -4.37
N ARG A 170 -18.69 -8.57 -4.59
CA ARG A 170 -18.15 -7.94 -5.81
C ARG A 170 -16.64 -8.06 -5.87
N TYR A 171 -15.93 -7.77 -4.77
CA TYR A 171 -14.48 -7.92 -4.69
C TYR A 171 -14.04 -9.39 -4.86
N LYS A 172 -14.75 -10.30 -4.21
CA LYS A 172 -14.48 -11.74 -4.39
C LYS A 172 -14.65 -12.19 -5.84
N LYS A 173 -15.69 -11.72 -6.54
CA LYS A 173 -15.91 -12.04 -7.95
C LYS A 173 -14.75 -11.58 -8.83
N MET A 174 -14.28 -10.34 -8.65
CA MET A 174 -13.11 -9.83 -9.37
C MET A 174 -11.85 -10.61 -9.00
N ALA A 175 -11.61 -10.89 -7.72
CA ALA A 175 -10.45 -11.66 -7.28
C ALA A 175 -10.43 -13.07 -7.88
N ASP A 176 -11.57 -13.74 -7.94
CA ASP A 176 -11.69 -15.06 -8.57
C ASP A 176 -11.44 -14.98 -10.10
N ALA A 177 -11.94 -13.95 -10.75
CA ALA A 177 -11.68 -13.69 -12.16
C ALA A 177 -10.18 -13.46 -12.45
N LEU A 178 -9.51 -12.64 -11.64
CA LEU A 178 -8.07 -12.42 -11.74
C LEU A 178 -7.29 -13.72 -11.51
N GLN A 179 -7.67 -14.53 -10.53
CA GLN A 179 -7.02 -15.82 -10.28
C GLN A 179 -7.15 -16.77 -11.48
N ASN A 180 -8.31 -16.78 -12.13
CA ASN A 180 -8.60 -17.64 -13.27
C ASN A 180 -8.06 -17.10 -14.60
N SER A 181 -7.55 -15.87 -14.63
CA SER A 181 -7.04 -15.23 -15.85
C SER A 181 -5.73 -15.83 -16.38
N GLY A 182 -5.03 -16.66 -15.58
CA GLY A 182 -3.75 -17.26 -15.92
C GLY A 182 -2.53 -16.40 -15.59
N ARG A 183 -2.71 -15.16 -15.08
CA ARG A 183 -1.65 -14.25 -14.65
C ARG A 183 -1.79 -13.91 -13.17
N LYS A 184 -0.66 -13.73 -12.49
CA LYS A 184 -0.63 -13.23 -11.11
C LYS A 184 -0.85 -11.72 -11.12
N ILE A 185 -2.04 -11.27 -10.69
CA ILE A 185 -2.42 -9.86 -10.58
C ILE A 185 -2.83 -9.60 -9.13
N ALA A 186 -2.11 -8.71 -8.45
CA ALA A 186 -2.46 -8.31 -7.09
C ALA A 186 -3.72 -7.42 -7.10
N LEU A 187 -4.60 -7.62 -6.12
CA LEU A 187 -5.84 -6.85 -6.00
C LEU A 187 -5.78 -5.89 -4.83
N GLY A 188 -5.90 -4.60 -5.11
CA GLY A 188 -6.13 -3.54 -4.12
C GLY A 188 -7.63 -3.26 -3.97
N VAL A 189 -8.14 -3.49 -2.76
CA VAL A 189 -9.53 -3.20 -2.38
C VAL A 189 -9.63 -1.73 -1.97
N CYS A 190 -10.50 -0.95 -2.61
CA CYS A 190 -10.62 0.49 -2.36
C CYS A 190 -12.09 0.88 -2.13
N GLU A 191 -12.59 0.66 -0.91
CA GLU A 191 -13.91 1.12 -0.45
C GLU A 191 -13.79 2.11 0.73
N TRP A 192 -12.60 2.70 0.84
CA TRP A 192 -12.25 3.78 1.78
C TRP A 192 -12.41 3.44 3.27
N GLY A 193 -12.35 2.16 3.66
CA GLY A 193 -12.52 1.72 5.05
C GLY A 193 -13.94 1.85 5.58
N GLN A 194 -14.94 2.09 4.73
CA GLN A 194 -16.32 2.39 5.14
C GLN A 194 -17.14 1.14 5.46
N LEU A 195 -16.75 -0.01 4.92
CA LEU A 195 -17.50 -1.26 5.02
C LEU A 195 -16.74 -2.34 5.80
N ASN A 196 -15.82 -1.92 6.67
CA ASN A 196 -14.97 -2.77 7.52
C ASN A 196 -14.14 -3.80 6.70
N PRO A 197 -13.34 -3.36 5.72
CA PRO A 197 -12.60 -4.24 4.81
C PRO A 197 -11.61 -5.14 5.56
N GLU A 198 -11.10 -4.72 6.72
CA GLU A 198 -10.23 -5.52 7.57
C GLU A 198 -10.84 -6.86 7.98
N MET A 199 -12.17 -6.96 7.98
CA MET A 199 -12.89 -8.17 8.36
C MET A 199 -13.07 -9.17 7.21
N TRP A 200 -13.01 -8.72 5.94
CA TRP A 200 -13.36 -9.57 4.81
C TRP A 200 -12.44 -9.44 3.58
N ALA A 201 -11.69 -8.35 3.41
CA ALA A 201 -10.94 -8.11 2.17
C ALA A 201 -9.93 -9.21 1.87
N ARG A 202 -9.20 -9.72 2.89
CA ARG A 202 -8.30 -10.86 2.73
C ARG A 202 -9.04 -12.10 2.22
N GLN A 203 -10.19 -12.41 2.80
CA GLN A 203 -11.02 -13.58 2.40
C GLN A 203 -11.58 -13.41 0.99
N ALA A 204 -11.90 -12.17 0.59
CA ALA A 204 -12.29 -11.85 -0.77
C ALA A 204 -11.14 -12.00 -1.79
N GLY A 205 -9.89 -12.07 -1.33
CA GLY A 205 -8.70 -12.21 -2.18
C GLY A 205 -7.95 -10.90 -2.41
N GLY A 206 -8.22 -9.85 -1.62
CA GLY A 206 -7.47 -8.60 -1.61
C GLY A 206 -6.05 -8.80 -1.07
N SER A 207 -5.07 -8.23 -1.77
CA SER A 207 -3.66 -8.19 -1.34
C SER A 207 -3.37 -6.98 -0.45
N LEU A 208 -4.20 -5.97 -0.53
CA LEU A 208 -4.21 -4.78 0.33
C LEU A 208 -5.61 -4.16 0.30
N TRP A 209 -5.92 -3.31 1.29
CA TRP A 209 -7.19 -2.58 1.33
C TRP A 209 -7.04 -1.21 1.96
N ARG A 210 -7.71 -0.23 1.36
CA ARG A 210 -7.80 1.15 1.87
C ARG A 210 -8.47 1.17 3.25
N VAL A 211 -7.88 1.90 4.17
CA VAL A 211 -8.37 2.03 5.55
C VAL A 211 -9.14 3.32 5.80
N SER A 212 -9.07 4.28 4.88
CA SER A 212 -9.62 5.62 5.04
C SER A 212 -10.08 6.21 3.70
N PHE A 213 -10.73 7.35 3.74
CA PHE A 213 -10.90 8.23 2.57
C PHE A 213 -9.55 8.71 2.02
N ASP A 214 -9.59 9.40 0.88
CA ASP A 214 -8.40 9.82 0.14
C ASP A 214 -7.54 10.79 0.94
N VAL A 215 -6.23 10.57 0.89
CA VAL A 215 -5.26 11.46 1.50
C VAL A 215 -5.25 12.82 0.80
N ARG A 216 -5.15 13.89 1.60
CA ARG A 216 -4.92 15.26 1.14
C ARG A 216 -3.54 15.72 1.56
N ASP A 217 -2.97 16.64 0.79
CA ASP A 217 -1.72 17.29 1.13
C ASP A 217 -1.93 18.32 2.26
N MET A 218 -2.28 17.80 3.43
CA MET A 218 -2.50 18.55 4.67
C MET A 218 -2.20 17.66 5.88
N TRP A 219 -1.81 18.30 6.99
CA TRP A 219 -1.54 17.57 8.23
C TRP A 219 -2.79 16.98 8.85
N LYS A 220 -3.83 17.80 8.97
CA LYS A 220 -5.07 17.48 9.68
C LYS A 220 -6.25 18.10 8.98
N ASP A 221 -7.34 17.47 9.00
CA ASP A 221 -8.70 17.88 8.70
C ASP A 221 -9.41 16.85 7.81
N ILE A 222 -10.74 16.88 7.80
CA ILE A 222 -11.58 16.04 6.95
C ILE A 222 -12.43 16.96 6.09
N VAL A 223 -12.21 16.90 4.77
CA VAL A 223 -12.97 17.73 3.84
C VAL A 223 -14.26 17.05 3.39
N LYS A 224 -15.26 17.85 2.97
CA LYS A 224 -16.61 17.35 2.63
C LYS A 224 -16.64 16.26 1.57
N GLN A 225 -15.69 16.25 0.65
CA GLN A 225 -15.58 15.25 -0.42
C GLN A 225 -14.87 13.96 0.04
N GLY A 226 -14.67 13.76 1.36
CA GLY A 226 -14.06 12.56 1.89
C GLY A 226 -12.53 12.54 1.87
N GLY A 227 -11.87 13.70 1.66
CA GLY A 227 -10.41 13.81 1.79
C GLY A 227 -9.98 13.97 3.25
N MET A 228 -8.82 13.43 3.63
CA MET A 228 -8.32 13.40 5.00
C MET A 228 -6.86 13.83 5.11
N GLY A 229 -6.52 14.46 6.24
CA GLY A 229 -5.14 14.79 6.59
C GLY A 229 -4.33 13.58 7.06
N ILE A 230 -3.01 13.73 7.06
CA ILE A 230 -2.05 12.67 7.42
C ILE A 230 -2.34 12.11 8.82
N ILE A 231 -2.52 12.98 9.82
CA ILE A 231 -2.74 12.55 11.20
C ILE A 231 -4.08 11.83 11.40
N ASP A 232 -5.09 12.19 10.61
CA ASP A 232 -6.42 11.57 10.69
C ASP A 232 -6.37 10.13 10.16
N ILE A 233 -5.61 9.90 9.08
CA ILE A 233 -5.37 8.56 8.53
C ILE A 233 -4.55 7.70 9.52
N ILE A 234 -3.53 8.27 10.16
CA ILE A 234 -2.77 7.59 11.21
C ILE A 234 -3.71 7.15 12.36
N ASN A 235 -4.60 8.04 12.80
CA ASN A 235 -5.57 7.75 13.88
C ASN A 235 -6.50 6.58 13.53
N ILE A 236 -6.96 6.50 12.29
CA ILE A 236 -7.81 5.40 11.80
C ILE A 236 -7.01 4.10 11.73
N THR A 237 -5.75 4.16 11.32
CA THR A 237 -4.91 2.97 11.11
C THR A 237 -4.42 2.36 12.42
N GLU A 238 -4.17 3.16 13.46
CA GLU A 238 -3.63 2.71 14.75
C GLU A 238 -4.32 1.42 15.30
N PRO A 239 -5.65 1.31 15.41
CA PRO A 239 -6.30 0.12 15.96
C PRO A 239 -6.28 -1.08 15.02
N LEU A 240 -5.96 -0.89 13.74
CA LEU A 240 -6.03 -1.92 12.70
C LEU A 240 -4.73 -2.72 12.53
N TYR A 241 -3.65 -2.37 13.22
CA TYR A 241 -2.30 -2.92 13.01
C TYR A 241 -2.25 -4.46 12.93
N LYS A 242 -3.08 -5.17 13.70
CA LYS A 242 -3.13 -6.64 13.77
C LYS A 242 -3.66 -7.30 12.49
N TYR A 243 -4.26 -6.55 11.57
CA TYR A 243 -4.79 -7.07 10.32
C TYR A 243 -3.78 -7.03 9.17
N ALA A 244 -2.64 -6.34 9.36
CA ALA A 244 -1.56 -6.33 8.38
C ALA A 244 -0.68 -7.58 8.48
N GLY A 245 -0.14 -8.00 7.34
CA GLY A 245 0.81 -9.11 7.26
C GLY A 245 1.20 -9.43 5.82
N PRO A 246 2.15 -10.36 5.59
CA PRO A 246 2.56 -10.75 4.25
C PRO A 246 1.37 -11.16 3.37
N GLY A 247 1.27 -10.52 2.20
CA GLY A 247 0.17 -10.74 1.24
C GLY A 247 -1.16 -10.05 1.59
N HIS A 248 -1.22 -9.23 2.67
CA HIS A 248 -2.43 -8.50 3.07
C HIS A 248 -2.07 -7.26 3.89
N TRP A 249 -2.15 -6.06 3.27
CA TRP A 249 -1.63 -4.83 3.84
C TRP A 249 -2.72 -3.79 4.07
N LEU A 250 -2.55 -3.01 5.14
CA LEU A 250 -3.34 -1.80 5.38
C LEU A 250 -2.87 -0.69 4.44
N ASP A 251 -3.71 -0.29 3.51
CA ASP A 251 -3.40 0.78 2.57
C ASP A 251 -3.85 2.13 3.16
N MET A 252 -2.87 2.91 3.60
CA MET A 252 -3.05 4.25 4.12
C MET A 252 -3.12 5.32 3.02
N ASP A 253 -3.31 4.90 1.77
CA ASP A 253 -3.30 5.72 0.57
C ASP A 253 -1.91 6.24 0.16
N MET A 254 -1.88 7.06 -0.88
CA MET A 254 -0.68 7.61 -1.50
C MET A 254 0.16 8.47 -0.56
N LEU A 255 1.45 8.51 -0.84
CA LEU A 255 2.33 9.50 -0.24
C LEU A 255 2.15 10.85 -0.94
N VAL A 256 1.79 11.89 -0.18
CA VAL A 256 1.67 13.27 -0.68
C VAL A 256 2.99 14.03 -0.61
N VAL A 257 4.08 13.36 -0.22
CA VAL A 257 5.44 13.91 -0.14
C VAL A 257 5.84 14.55 -1.46
N GLY A 258 6.14 15.84 -1.45
CA GLY A 258 6.58 16.61 -2.61
C GLY A 258 5.46 17.09 -3.52
N LEU A 259 4.18 16.99 -3.13
CA LEU A 259 3.10 17.69 -3.83
C LEU A 259 3.18 19.19 -3.64
N ASP A 260 3.65 19.66 -2.48
CA ASP A 260 3.85 21.09 -2.16
C ASP A 260 2.60 21.95 -2.43
N GLY A 261 1.41 21.41 -2.09
CA GLY A 261 0.12 22.05 -2.37
C GLY A 261 -0.29 22.07 -3.85
N LYS A 262 0.43 21.35 -4.71
CA LYS A 262 0.23 21.36 -6.18
C LYS A 262 -0.30 20.03 -6.69
N GLY A 263 -1.34 19.52 -6.07
CA GLY A 263 -1.94 18.22 -6.38
C GLY A 263 -2.77 18.22 -7.66
N GLY A 264 -2.14 18.29 -8.83
CA GLY A 264 -2.76 18.06 -10.13
C GLY A 264 -3.56 19.21 -10.72
N PRO A 265 -4.23 19.00 -11.89
CA PRO A 265 -5.00 20.02 -12.60
C PRO A 265 -6.19 20.52 -11.78
N SER A 266 -6.74 19.72 -10.89
CA SER A 266 -7.77 20.16 -9.97
C SER A 266 -7.19 20.27 -8.57
N SER A 267 -7.18 21.48 -8.04
CA SER A 267 -6.60 21.87 -6.76
C SER A 267 -7.30 21.24 -5.54
N ASP A 268 -8.43 20.60 -5.73
CA ASP A 268 -9.23 19.99 -4.67
C ASP A 268 -8.55 18.80 -3.97
N LEU A 269 -7.55 18.16 -4.60
CA LEU A 269 -6.74 17.10 -3.99
C LEU A 269 -5.42 17.60 -3.38
N GLY A 270 -4.94 18.79 -3.78
CA GLY A 270 -3.67 19.35 -3.32
C GLY A 270 -3.68 19.81 -1.86
N GLY A 271 -4.82 20.27 -1.36
CA GLY A 271 -4.86 20.89 -0.03
C GLY A 271 -4.02 22.16 0.05
N VAL A 272 -3.56 22.51 1.25
CA VAL A 272 -2.72 23.68 1.51
C VAL A 272 -1.22 23.39 1.40
N GLY A 273 -0.84 22.12 1.26
CA GLY A 273 0.52 21.64 1.30
C GLY A 273 1.05 21.40 2.73
N CYS A 274 1.68 20.25 2.91
CA CYS A 274 2.38 19.91 4.14
C CYS A 274 3.78 20.50 4.17
N THR A 275 4.32 20.69 5.37
CA THR A 275 5.74 20.97 5.58
C THR A 275 6.59 19.70 5.34
N TYR A 276 7.90 19.88 5.10
CA TYR A 276 8.79 18.73 4.95
C TYR A 276 8.93 17.88 6.23
N THR A 277 8.69 18.46 7.40
CA THR A 277 8.57 17.71 8.66
C THR A 277 7.36 16.78 8.63
N GLU A 278 6.23 17.25 8.17
CA GLU A 278 4.99 16.46 8.03
C GLU A 278 5.12 15.39 6.95
N TYR A 279 5.76 15.70 5.81
CA TYR A 279 6.08 14.72 4.77
C TYR A 279 7.00 13.60 5.31
N GLN A 280 8.03 13.98 6.08
CA GLN A 280 8.90 12.99 6.72
C GLN A 280 8.14 12.14 7.75
N THR A 281 7.21 12.74 8.47
CA THR A 281 6.31 12.01 9.39
C THR A 281 5.37 11.07 8.63
N GLN A 282 4.79 11.50 7.50
CA GLN A 282 3.99 10.61 6.65
C GLN A 282 4.80 9.39 6.22
N MET A 283 5.97 9.60 5.61
CA MET A 283 6.85 8.51 5.19
C MET A 283 7.22 7.58 6.35
N SER A 284 7.54 8.15 7.53
CA SER A 284 7.86 7.40 8.73
C SER A 284 6.71 6.49 9.16
N MET A 285 5.49 7.03 9.23
CA MET A 285 4.35 6.29 9.76
C MET A 285 3.82 5.26 8.75
N TRP A 286 3.78 5.58 7.44
CA TRP A 286 3.49 4.57 6.40
C TRP A 286 4.47 3.40 6.47
N CYS A 287 5.75 3.67 6.67
CA CYS A 287 6.75 2.62 6.86
C CYS A 287 6.56 1.83 8.17
N MET A 288 6.25 2.49 9.26
CA MET A 288 5.99 1.83 10.54
C MET A 288 4.76 0.92 10.49
N PHE A 289 3.70 1.33 9.81
CA PHE A 289 2.48 0.52 9.64
C PHE A 289 2.55 -0.51 8.51
N ALA A 290 3.69 -0.65 7.83
CA ALA A 290 3.83 -1.53 6.67
C ALA A 290 2.80 -1.26 5.57
N SER A 291 2.43 0.01 5.38
CA SER A 291 1.54 0.43 4.31
C SER A 291 2.25 0.38 2.96
N PRO A 292 1.54 0.14 1.85
CA PRO A 292 2.06 0.39 0.52
C PRO A 292 2.66 1.79 0.40
N LEU A 293 3.74 1.93 -0.38
CA LEU A 293 4.39 3.21 -0.62
C LEU A 293 4.13 3.65 -2.07
N ALA A 294 3.00 4.29 -2.30
CA ALA A 294 2.62 4.83 -3.60
C ALA A 294 2.93 6.33 -3.65
N VAL A 295 4.07 6.71 -4.25
CA VAL A 295 4.40 8.13 -4.45
C VAL A 295 3.52 8.75 -5.52
N SER A 296 3.15 10.03 -5.40
CA SER A 296 2.13 10.64 -6.25
C SER A 296 2.40 12.09 -6.62
N HIS A 297 3.65 12.56 -6.46
CA HIS A 297 4.10 13.92 -6.76
C HIS A 297 4.55 14.08 -8.22
N ASP A 298 5.05 15.27 -8.58
CA ASP A 298 5.68 15.50 -9.88
C ASP A 298 7.09 14.88 -9.93
N ILE A 299 7.14 13.58 -10.15
CA ILE A 299 8.39 12.82 -10.17
C ILE A 299 9.38 13.30 -11.26
N LEU A 300 8.88 13.92 -12.33
CA LEU A 300 9.71 14.44 -13.41
C LEU A 300 10.44 15.72 -13.03
N ASN A 301 9.90 16.51 -12.06
CA ASN A 301 10.43 17.81 -11.66
C ASN A 301 10.57 17.94 -10.12
N GLU A 302 10.95 16.85 -9.46
CA GLU A 302 11.08 16.82 -8.00
C GLU A 302 12.31 17.55 -7.47
N ASN A 303 12.23 18.04 -6.24
CA ASN A 303 13.35 18.68 -5.56
C ASN A 303 14.19 17.68 -4.72
N ALA A 304 15.37 18.13 -4.26
CA ALA A 304 16.30 17.28 -3.51
C ALA A 304 15.72 16.79 -2.16
N GLU A 305 14.90 17.61 -1.49
CA GLU A 305 14.33 17.25 -0.19
C GLU A 305 13.25 16.16 -0.32
N THR A 306 12.40 16.25 -1.34
CA THR A 306 11.46 15.19 -1.71
C THR A 306 12.20 13.86 -1.94
N ARG A 307 13.28 13.89 -2.74
CA ARG A 307 14.11 12.72 -2.99
C ARG A 307 14.74 12.16 -1.72
N ARG A 308 15.26 13.02 -0.85
CA ARG A 308 15.85 12.62 0.44
C ARG A 308 14.86 11.81 1.28
N ILE A 309 13.59 12.24 1.30
CA ILE A 309 12.55 11.55 2.05
C ILE A 309 12.18 10.24 1.38
N LEU A 310 11.83 10.27 0.09
CA LEU A 310 11.27 9.13 -0.62
C LEU A 310 12.29 8.02 -0.92
N LEU A 311 13.59 8.35 -1.04
CA LEU A 311 14.63 7.38 -1.37
C LEU A 311 15.50 6.97 -0.16
N ASN A 312 15.08 7.30 1.06
CA ASN A 312 15.80 6.87 2.27
C ASN A 312 15.68 5.35 2.46
N LYS A 313 16.76 4.65 2.16
CA LYS A 313 16.81 3.17 2.19
C LYS A 313 16.61 2.59 3.59
N GLU A 314 16.96 3.32 4.66
CA GLU A 314 16.84 2.81 6.05
C GLU A 314 15.37 2.79 6.49
N ILE A 315 14.58 3.82 6.18
CA ILE A 315 13.16 3.82 6.49
C ILE A 315 12.38 2.84 5.59
N ILE A 316 12.76 2.73 4.31
CA ILE A 316 12.19 1.75 3.37
C ILE A 316 12.47 0.31 3.86
N ALA A 317 13.67 0.04 4.40
CA ALA A 317 13.99 -1.28 4.94
C ALA A 317 13.11 -1.66 6.13
N ILE A 318 12.60 -0.70 6.91
CA ILE A 318 11.58 -0.96 7.93
C ILE A 318 10.27 -1.36 7.26
N ASN A 319 9.81 -0.62 6.24
CA ASN A 319 8.58 -0.93 5.51
C ASN A 319 8.61 -2.35 4.91
N GLN A 320 9.72 -2.70 4.27
CA GLN A 320 9.91 -3.93 3.50
C GLN A 320 10.44 -5.11 4.34
N ASP A 321 10.47 -4.99 5.67
CA ASP A 321 10.95 -6.08 6.53
C ASP A 321 10.08 -7.33 6.38
N ALA A 322 10.75 -8.48 6.18
CA ALA A 322 10.12 -9.75 5.83
C ALA A 322 9.20 -10.33 6.92
N LEU A 323 9.32 -9.86 8.18
CA LEU A 323 8.41 -10.26 9.26
C LEU A 323 6.98 -9.78 8.98
N GLY A 324 6.85 -8.64 8.26
CA GLY A 324 5.57 -8.13 7.79
C GLY A 324 4.61 -7.64 8.86
N GLU A 325 5.06 -7.44 10.11
CA GLU A 325 4.24 -6.88 11.17
C GLU A 325 4.05 -5.37 10.96
N ALA A 326 2.89 -4.85 11.30
CA ALA A 326 2.67 -3.40 11.43
C ALA A 326 2.99 -2.93 12.85
N ALA A 327 3.37 -1.66 13.00
CA ALA A 327 3.61 -1.06 14.30
C ALA A 327 2.33 -1.00 15.13
N HIS A 328 2.47 -1.14 16.43
CA HIS A 328 1.41 -0.86 17.40
C HIS A 328 1.80 0.29 18.31
N ARG A 329 0.82 1.08 18.69
CA ARG A 329 1.01 2.13 19.68
C ARG A 329 1.17 1.51 21.07
N VAL A 330 2.15 2.00 21.83
CA VAL A 330 2.32 1.64 23.23
C VAL A 330 1.81 2.74 24.14
N ASP A 331 1.37 2.35 25.34
CA ASP A 331 0.93 3.31 26.36
C ASP A 331 2.14 4.13 26.82
N PHE A 332 2.05 5.43 26.64
CA PHE A 332 3.12 6.38 26.97
C PHE A 332 2.48 7.70 27.44
N PRO A 333 2.88 8.23 28.61
CA PRO A 333 2.29 9.47 29.13
C PRO A 333 2.75 10.70 28.36
N GLY A 334 1.87 11.69 28.24
CA GLY A 334 2.13 12.98 27.60
C GLY A 334 1.53 13.11 26.20
N ALA A 335 1.93 14.16 25.48
CA ALA A 335 1.39 14.49 24.17
C ALA A 335 1.99 13.66 23.03
N CYS A 336 3.22 13.17 23.19
CA CYS A 336 3.87 12.35 22.19
C CYS A 336 3.30 10.93 22.14
N ARG A 337 3.33 10.32 20.97
CA ARG A 337 2.93 8.94 20.75
C ARG A 337 4.15 8.08 20.46
N VAL A 338 4.15 6.87 20.98
CA VAL A 338 5.24 5.91 20.77
C VAL A 338 4.68 4.67 20.10
N TYR A 339 5.38 4.22 19.05
CA TYR A 339 5.01 3.04 18.27
C TYR A 339 6.18 2.06 18.23
N LEU A 340 5.90 0.79 18.44
CA LEU A 340 6.85 -0.30 18.32
C LEU A 340 6.48 -1.23 17.17
N ARG A 341 7.47 -1.68 16.44
CA ARG A 341 7.37 -2.69 15.40
C ARG A 341 8.50 -3.71 15.55
N ASN A 342 8.16 -4.98 15.59
CA ASN A 342 9.18 -6.03 15.51
C ASN A 342 9.68 -6.15 14.08
N LEU A 343 10.97 -6.39 13.93
CA LEU A 343 11.65 -6.61 12.66
C LEU A 343 12.36 -7.96 12.68
N SER A 344 12.62 -8.49 11.50
CA SER A 344 13.42 -9.71 11.33
C SER A 344 14.81 -9.58 11.99
N GLY A 345 15.38 -10.72 12.43
CA GLY A 345 16.72 -10.75 13.05
C GLY A 345 16.76 -10.16 14.46
N ASN A 346 15.70 -10.30 15.25
CA ASN A 346 15.60 -9.81 16.63
C ASN A 346 15.87 -8.28 16.77
N ARG A 347 15.47 -7.53 15.76
CA ARG A 347 15.51 -6.06 15.75
C ARG A 347 14.13 -5.52 16.05
N GLN A 348 14.08 -4.27 16.50
CA GLN A 348 12.84 -3.51 16.63
C GLN A 348 12.98 -2.17 15.91
N ALA A 349 11.88 -1.63 15.41
CA ALA A 349 11.77 -0.23 15.06
C ALA A 349 10.93 0.48 16.12
N ILE A 350 11.33 1.69 16.49
CA ILE A 350 10.57 2.57 17.37
C ILE A 350 10.37 3.91 16.68
N ALA A 351 9.12 4.40 16.67
CA ALA A 351 8.79 5.76 16.25
C ALA A 351 8.26 6.55 17.44
N ILE A 352 8.75 7.76 17.61
CA ILE A 352 8.27 8.73 18.59
C ILE A 352 7.77 9.94 17.83
N MET A 353 6.44 10.18 17.89
CA MET A 353 5.73 11.22 17.13
C MET A 353 5.19 12.30 18.06
N ASN A 354 5.41 13.55 17.74
CA ASN A 354 4.71 14.69 18.33
C ASN A 354 3.54 15.10 17.42
N PRO A 355 2.29 14.72 17.72
CA PRO A 355 1.15 15.11 16.91
C PRO A 355 0.63 16.53 17.18
N SER A 356 1.21 17.27 18.13
CA SER A 356 0.73 18.58 18.57
C SER A 356 1.43 19.74 17.84
N ASP A 357 0.79 20.90 17.86
CA ASP A 357 1.27 22.14 17.23
C ASP A 357 2.37 22.87 18.04
N THR A 358 2.84 22.26 19.13
CA THR A 358 3.88 22.83 19.99
C THR A 358 5.02 21.86 20.23
N PRO A 359 6.27 22.33 20.42
CA PRO A 359 7.38 21.45 20.77
C PRO A 359 7.11 20.67 22.06
N GLN A 360 7.46 19.38 22.07
CA GLN A 360 7.25 18.48 23.20
C GLN A 360 8.58 17.88 23.67
N ARG A 361 8.84 17.95 24.99
CA ARG A 361 9.96 17.23 25.58
C ARG A 361 9.55 15.80 25.91
N VAL A 362 10.34 14.86 25.44
CA VAL A 362 10.11 13.42 25.63
C VAL A 362 11.22 12.83 26.50
N GLN A 363 10.83 12.02 27.47
CA GLN A 363 11.72 11.17 28.26
C GLN A 363 11.18 9.74 28.21
N LEU A 364 11.73 8.94 27.28
CA LEU A 364 11.25 7.60 26.99
C LEU A 364 12.02 6.57 27.81
N PRO A 365 11.39 5.88 28.78
CA PRO A 365 12.01 4.78 29.52
C PRO A 365 12.23 3.60 28.57
N LEU A 366 13.46 3.10 28.50
CA LEU A 366 13.81 2.02 27.56
C LEU A 366 13.33 0.64 28.01
N SER A 367 12.74 0.53 29.20
CA SER A 367 12.04 -0.68 29.65
C SER A 367 10.88 -1.10 28.73
N ILE A 368 10.34 -0.17 27.92
CA ILE A 368 9.32 -0.51 26.91
C ILE A 368 9.86 -1.41 25.78
N LEU A 369 11.18 -1.44 25.56
CA LEU A 369 11.86 -2.26 24.56
C LEU A 369 12.27 -3.65 25.11
N GLY A 370 12.11 -3.86 26.42
CA GLY A 370 12.53 -5.07 27.13
C GLY A 370 13.55 -4.80 28.24
N ASN A 371 14.28 -5.85 28.63
CA ASN A 371 15.15 -5.84 29.84
C ASN A 371 16.66 -5.83 29.51
N ALA A 372 17.07 -5.39 28.32
CA ALA A 372 18.47 -5.30 27.98
C ALA A 372 19.18 -4.18 28.79
N LYS A 373 20.45 -4.39 29.10
CA LYS A 373 21.25 -3.40 29.84
C LYS A 373 21.63 -2.18 28.97
N GLU A 374 21.75 -2.40 27.67
CA GLU A 374 22.13 -1.40 26.69
C GLU A 374 21.48 -1.69 25.34
N TYR A 375 21.06 -0.65 24.66
CA TYR A 375 20.49 -0.68 23.32
C TYR A 375 21.31 0.17 22.37
N ASN A 376 21.49 -0.31 21.12
CA ASN A 376 21.98 0.50 20.02
C ASN A 376 20.78 1.09 19.28
N PHE A 377 20.70 2.42 19.20
CA PHE A 377 19.70 3.19 18.48
C PHE A 377 20.33 3.71 17.21
N ARG A 378 19.85 3.26 16.05
CA ARG A 378 20.18 3.83 14.74
C ARG A 378 19.09 4.78 14.32
N ASP A 379 19.31 6.09 14.35
CA ASP A 379 18.42 7.10 13.78
C ASP A 379 18.44 6.95 12.27
N VAL A 380 17.28 6.58 11.68
CA VAL A 380 17.17 6.26 10.25
C VAL A 380 17.12 7.50 9.37
N TRP A 381 16.86 8.69 9.95
CA TRP A 381 16.84 9.95 9.22
C TRP A 381 18.18 10.68 9.29
N GLU A 382 18.84 10.66 10.46
CA GLU A 382 20.14 11.27 10.67
C GLU A 382 21.31 10.35 10.31
N HIS A 383 21.04 9.07 10.04
CA HIS A 383 22.04 8.04 9.78
C HIS A 383 23.11 7.93 10.87
N LYS A 384 22.71 8.15 12.15
CA LYS A 384 23.59 8.13 13.30
C LYS A 384 23.23 7.02 14.28
N THR A 385 24.24 6.38 14.86
CA THR A 385 24.05 5.36 15.89
C THR A 385 24.49 5.91 17.24
N SER A 386 23.63 5.70 18.25
CA SER A 386 23.92 6.04 19.63
C SER A 386 23.64 4.86 20.56
N ARG A 387 24.32 4.85 21.72
CA ARG A 387 24.08 3.86 22.77
C ARG A 387 23.18 4.45 23.84
N GLN A 388 22.17 3.69 24.23
CA GLN A 388 21.16 4.10 25.19
C GLN A 388 21.01 3.04 26.30
N ARG A 389 20.82 3.45 27.56
CA ARG A 389 20.77 2.48 28.68
C ARG A 389 19.44 2.48 29.46
N LYS A 390 18.95 3.62 29.86
CA LYS A 390 17.77 3.71 30.75
C LYS A 390 16.66 4.55 30.15
N VAL A 391 17.02 5.70 29.63
CA VAL A 391 16.07 6.71 29.11
C VAL A 391 16.66 7.31 27.85
N TRP A 392 15.87 7.37 26.80
CA TRP A 392 16.11 8.24 25.64
C TRP A 392 15.36 9.54 25.83
N GLN A 393 15.97 10.68 25.49
CA GLN A 393 15.32 11.99 25.64
C GLN A 393 15.62 12.91 24.47
N ALA A 394 14.62 13.70 24.08
CA ALA A 394 14.72 14.74 23.07
C ALA A 394 13.60 15.77 23.24
N THR A 395 13.72 16.88 22.49
CA THR A 395 12.59 17.76 22.20
C THR A 395 12.20 17.55 20.76
N LEU A 396 10.95 17.16 20.51
CA LEU A 396 10.39 17.01 19.16
C LEU A 396 9.66 18.30 18.79
N GLN A 397 9.93 18.79 17.59
CA GLN A 397 9.20 19.92 17.02
C GLN A 397 7.74 19.54 16.70
N PRO A 398 6.84 20.51 16.43
CA PRO A 398 5.50 20.22 15.96
C PRO A 398 5.51 19.25 14.78
N HIS A 399 4.66 18.22 14.85
CA HIS A 399 4.45 17.19 13.82
C HIS A 399 5.67 16.32 13.49
N GLU A 400 6.76 16.47 14.25
CA GLU A 400 7.99 15.70 14.04
C GLU A 400 7.85 14.24 14.51
N THR A 401 8.40 13.32 13.73
CA THR A 401 8.57 11.91 14.09
C THR A 401 10.04 11.51 14.02
N LYS A 402 10.59 11.02 15.12
CA LYS A 402 11.88 10.34 15.17
C LYS A 402 11.68 8.84 15.02
N VAL A 403 12.47 8.21 14.16
CA VAL A 403 12.43 6.76 13.95
C VAL A 403 13.82 6.15 14.16
N PHE A 404 13.88 5.08 14.91
CA PHE A 404 15.11 4.33 15.17
C PHE A 404 14.90 2.85 14.88
N THR A 405 15.92 2.20 14.32
CA THR A 405 16.06 0.76 14.47
C THR A 405 16.87 0.47 15.72
N VAL A 406 16.44 -0.53 16.50
CA VAL A 406 16.98 -0.85 17.81
C VAL A 406 17.45 -2.29 17.84
N THR A 407 18.66 -2.50 18.39
CA THR A 407 19.20 -3.82 18.69
C THR A 407 19.68 -3.87 20.14
N THR A 408 19.54 -5.02 20.78
CA THR A 408 20.13 -5.29 22.10
C THR A 408 21.59 -5.70 21.96
N ARG A 409 22.34 -5.47 23.01
CA ARG A 409 23.74 -5.92 23.14
C ARG A 409 23.87 -7.02 24.15
#